data_365e803acfefdbce2a90f71ea1e54fdb
#
_entry.id   365e803acfefdbce2a90f71ea1e54fdb
#
_cell.length_a   1.000
_cell.length_b   1.000
_cell.length_c   1.000
_cell.angle_alpha   90.00
_cell.angle_beta   90.00
_cell.angle_gamma   90.00
#
_symmetry.space_group_name_H-M   'P 1'
#
loop_
_entity.id
_entity.type
_entity.pdbx_description
1 polymer ?
#
loop_
_entity_poly.entity_id
_entity_poly.type
_entity_poly.pdbx_seq_one_letter_code
_entity_poly.pdbx_strand_id
1 'polypeptide(L)'
;MLVVFSIAVVLIVSLMARLFYLMVFDAEHYQKLAKDLHERERKIKAARGEILDRNGVVLAANKTVCTISVIHSQVTEPEKVARILAEELEMDESKIAEKIQKVTSMEKIRTNVEKETGDRIRDYDLDGVKVDEDFKRYYPYRDLASRVLGFTGGDNQGIIGLEVKYEEYLKGINGTILTVTDARGIELEGVAEDRIEPVAGGNLRISMDYNIQSFCQQAAEKVLEEKQADSVSVLLMNPQNGEILAMVNVPEFNLNTPYELNTEVAEEPLSDVELQERLNRMWRNECIKDTYEPGSTFKIITSSACLEEGVVSLSDTFSCPGYRVVEDRRIRCHKVGGHGQETFIQGIQNSCNPVFIDIGLRLGADRFYEYFKQFGLLGLTNVDLPGEAGTIMHKKEDIGLVELATMSFGQSFQITPIQMATTVSSLVNGGKRVTPHFGISIEDGEGTVLEQFQYEEKKGIVSEKTSETMRMLLKSVVEEGSGRNGAVEGYSVGGKTATSQTLPRSANKYISSFIGFAPAENPQVLGIVVIRNPQGVYYGGTIAAPVLRSIYDNVLPYLGIEKS
;
A
#
# COMPACT_ATOMS: atom_id res chain seq x y z
N MET A 1 66.13 13.10 58.46
CA MET A 1 64.75 12.98 58.91
C MET A 1 63.83 14.09 58.39
N LEU A 2 64.19 15.39 58.53
CA LEU A 2 63.32 16.50 58.07
C LEU A 2 62.96 16.43 56.57
N VAL A 3 63.91 16.15 55.67
CA VAL A 3 63.72 16.06 54.22
C VAL A 3 62.75 14.92 53.84
N VAL A 4 62.88 13.77 54.46
CA VAL A 4 61.98 12.61 54.23
C VAL A 4 60.55 12.93 54.72
N PHE A 5 60.42 13.63 55.85
CA PHE A 5 59.15 14.09 56.36
C PHE A 5 58.49 15.12 55.46
N SER A 6 59.27 16.10 54.92
CA SER A 6 58.75 17.09 53.98
C SER A 6 58.27 16.45 52.65
N ILE A 7 58.99 15.46 52.13
CA ILE A 7 58.59 14.71 50.92
C ILE A 7 57.27 13.94 51.19
N ALA A 8 57.16 13.30 52.34
CA ALA A 8 55.94 12.58 52.71
C ALA A 8 54.73 13.51 52.81
N VAL A 9 54.89 14.70 53.42
CA VAL A 9 53.81 15.70 53.52
C VAL A 9 53.42 16.22 52.17
N VAL A 10 54.36 16.51 51.26
CA VAL A 10 54.07 16.95 49.87
C VAL A 10 53.32 15.87 49.11
N LEU A 11 53.68 14.60 49.25
CA LEU A 11 52.98 13.49 48.62
C LEU A 11 51.54 13.35 49.14
N ILE A 12 51.32 13.45 50.46
CA ILE A 12 49.99 13.40 51.05
C ILE A 12 49.12 14.56 50.57
N VAL A 13 49.64 15.79 50.56
CA VAL A 13 48.91 16.96 50.07
C VAL A 13 48.59 16.85 48.59
N SER A 14 49.53 16.35 47.77
CA SER A 14 49.27 16.08 46.35
C SER A 14 48.18 15.03 46.15
N LEU A 15 48.19 13.98 46.94
CA LEU A 15 47.18 12.92 46.86
C LEU A 15 45.81 13.43 47.30
N MET A 16 45.73 14.24 48.35
CA MET A 16 44.49 14.88 48.80
C MET A 16 43.95 15.87 47.75
N ALA A 17 44.84 16.68 47.13
CA ALA A 17 44.45 17.57 46.08
C ALA A 17 43.93 16.81 44.85
N ARG A 18 44.57 15.69 44.49
CA ARG A 18 44.09 14.83 43.39
C ARG A 18 42.76 14.17 43.73
N LEU A 19 42.58 13.66 44.94
CA LEU A 19 41.29 13.11 45.38
C LEU A 19 40.19 14.17 45.37
N PHE A 20 40.50 15.38 45.85
CA PHE A 20 39.55 16.49 45.82
C PHE A 20 39.16 16.85 44.38
N TYR A 21 40.15 16.91 43.46
CA TYR A 21 39.88 17.14 42.06
C TYR A 21 38.95 16.09 41.46
N LEU A 22 39.23 14.81 41.70
CA LEU A 22 38.41 13.70 41.21
C LEU A 22 36.98 13.70 41.83
N MET A 23 36.87 14.09 43.11
CA MET A 23 35.56 14.08 43.81
C MET A 23 34.71 15.31 43.51
N VAL A 24 35.30 16.44 43.07
CA VAL A 24 34.55 17.67 42.89
C VAL A 24 34.46 18.04 41.40
N PHE A 25 35.53 17.97 40.64
CA PHE A 25 35.58 18.40 39.26
C PHE A 25 35.30 17.28 38.26
N ASP A 26 35.76 16.08 38.53
CA ASP A 26 35.53 14.91 37.68
C ASP A 26 34.41 13.97 38.24
N ALA A 27 33.74 14.36 39.31
CA ALA A 27 32.71 13.52 39.99
C ALA A 27 31.59 13.10 39.03
N GLU A 28 31.10 14.05 38.23
CA GLU A 28 30.01 13.80 37.29
C GLU A 28 30.43 12.79 36.19
N HIS A 29 31.67 12.92 35.68
CA HIS A 29 32.24 11.99 34.73
C HIS A 29 32.36 10.57 35.27
N TYR A 30 32.90 10.42 36.48
CA TYR A 30 33.06 9.09 37.10
C TYR A 30 31.75 8.51 37.61
N GLN A 31 30.80 9.34 38.05
CA GLN A 31 29.44 8.90 38.33
C GLN A 31 28.74 8.38 37.10
N LYS A 32 28.88 9.06 35.96
CA LYS A 32 28.34 8.59 34.68
C LYS A 32 28.96 7.28 34.24
N LEU A 33 30.30 7.15 34.31
CA LEU A 33 30.99 5.89 34.02
C LEU A 33 30.58 4.74 34.97
N ALA A 34 30.41 5.03 36.23
CA ALA A 34 29.95 4.04 37.20
C ALA A 34 28.49 3.63 36.95
N LYS A 35 27.64 4.60 36.58
CA LYS A 35 26.26 4.38 36.21
C LYS A 35 26.17 3.50 34.95
N ASP A 36 26.93 3.83 33.92
CA ASP A 36 26.97 3.06 32.65
C ASP A 36 27.53 1.63 32.87
N LEU A 37 28.34 1.40 33.92
CA LEU A 37 28.89 0.09 34.26
C LEU A 37 27.93 -0.76 35.12
N HIS A 38 27.10 -0.12 35.94
CA HIS A 38 26.23 -0.78 36.91
C HIS A 38 24.75 -0.79 36.53
N GLU A 39 24.34 0.02 35.54
CA GLU A 39 22.98 0.02 35.03
C GLU A 39 22.91 -0.74 33.70
N ARG A 40 22.00 -1.70 33.62
CA ARG A 40 21.65 -2.39 32.39
C ARG A 40 20.29 -1.90 31.93
N GLU A 41 20.25 -1.33 30.74
CA GLU A 41 19.02 -0.92 30.10
C GLU A 41 18.48 -2.06 29.22
N ARG A 42 17.24 -2.51 29.51
CA ARG A 42 16.49 -3.43 28.64
C ARG A 42 15.28 -2.70 28.09
N LYS A 43 15.10 -2.73 26.78
CA LYS A 43 13.93 -2.12 26.11
C LYS A 43 12.75 -3.09 26.15
N ILE A 44 11.60 -2.59 26.59
CA ILE A 44 10.31 -3.28 26.46
C ILE A 44 9.65 -2.74 25.21
N LYS A 45 9.35 -3.60 24.24
CA LYS A 45 8.66 -3.15 23.02
C LYS A 45 7.23 -2.71 23.35
N ALA A 46 6.82 -1.59 22.76
CA ALA A 46 5.43 -1.17 22.79
C ALA A 46 4.57 -2.09 21.90
N ALA A 47 3.35 -2.34 22.30
CA ALA A 47 2.35 -2.91 21.42
C ALA A 47 2.07 -1.94 20.26
N ARG A 48 2.13 -2.44 19.02
CA ARG A 48 1.84 -1.64 17.83
C ARG A 48 0.32 -1.43 17.73
N GLY A 49 -0.14 -0.24 17.34
CA GLY A 49 -1.55 0.03 17.13
C GLY A 49 -2.17 -0.93 16.10
N GLU A 50 -3.42 -1.24 16.26
CA GLU A 50 -4.16 -2.08 15.32
C GLU A 50 -4.51 -1.30 14.05
N ILE A 51 -4.73 -2.02 12.93
CA ILE A 51 -5.35 -1.45 11.73
C ILE A 51 -6.77 -2.00 11.65
N LEU A 52 -7.73 -1.10 11.67
CA LEU A 52 -9.16 -1.40 11.68
C LEU A 52 -9.79 -0.98 10.35
N ASP A 53 -10.68 -1.78 9.81
CA ASP A 53 -11.52 -1.36 8.70
C ASP A 53 -12.51 -0.24 9.13
N ARG A 54 -13.29 0.29 8.18
CA ARG A 54 -14.26 1.35 8.48
C ARG A 54 -15.33 0.95 9.51
N ASN A 55 -15.60 -0.34 9.67
CA ASN A 55 -16.62 -0.89 10.58
C ASN A 55 -16.01 -1.41 11.90
N GLY A 56 -14.69 -1.33 12.08
CA GLY A 56 -13.98 -1.79 13.27
C GLY A 56 -13.50 -3.24 13.18
N VAL A 57 -13.53 -3.86 12.00
CA VAL A 57 -12.94 -5.19 11.80
C VAL A 57 -11.41 -5.08 11.87
N VAL A 58 -10.78 -5.89 12.71
CA VAL A 58 -9.34 -5.89 12.91
C VAL A 58 -8.63 -6.53 11.72
N LEU A 59 -7.90 -5.74 10.93
CA LEU A 59 -7.14 -6.19 9.76
C LEU A 59 -5.68 -6.52 10.09
N ALA A 60 -5.11 -5.83 11.09
CA ALA A 60 -3.77 -6.11 11.61
C ALA A 60 -3.76 -5.90 13.12
N ALA A 61 -3.24 -6.89 13.85
CA ALA A 61 -3.18 -6.92 15.31
C ALA A 61 -1.78 -7.35 15.80
N ASN A 62 -1.63 -7.50 17.09
CA ASN A 62 -0.45 -8.06 17.70
C ASN A 62 -0.77 -9.43 18.33
N LYS A 63 0.16 -10.37 18.20
CA LYS A 63 0.17 -11.61 18.96
C LYS A 63 1.26 -11.50 20.01
N THR A 64 0.93 -11.77 21.28
CA THR A 64 1.93 -11.85 22.33
C THR A 64 2.82 -13.05 22.08
N VAL A 65 4.12 -12.82 22.08
CA VAL A 65 5.17 -13.82 21.90
C VAL A 65 6.25 -13.59 22.96
N CYS A 66 7.25 -14.46 23.01
CA CYS A 66 8.41 -14.30 23.91
C CYS A 66 9.71 -14.23 23.12
N THR A 67 10.65 -13.45 23.63
CA THR A 67 12.05 -13.47 23.22
C THR A 67 12.86 -14.17 24.31
N ILE A 68 13.55 -15.25 23.94
CA ILE A 68 14.41 -16.00 24.83
C ILE A 68 15.84 -15.50 24.64
N SER A 69 16.46 -15.07 25.73
CA SER A 69 17.83 -14.57 25.75
C SER A 69 18.62 -15.22 26.89
N VAL A 70 19.95 -15.26 26.78
CA VAL A 70 20.85 -15.75 27.82
C VAL A 70 21.86 -14.68 28.19
N ILE A 71 22.19 -14.63 29.49
CA ILE A 71 23.22 -13.77 30.04
C ILE A 71 24.38 -14.69 30.42
N HIS A 72 25.44 -14.71 29.64
CA HIS A 72 26.58 -15.61 29.77
C HIS A 72 27.13 -15.66 31.23
N SER A 73 27.29 -14.49 31.88
CA SER A 73 27.85 -14.40 33.24
C SER A 73 26.94 -14.98 34.36
N GLN A 74 25.67 -15.23 34.06
CA GLN A 74 24.69 -15.76 35.00
C GLN A 74 24.36 -17.24 34.79
N VAL A 75 24.78 -17.84 33.67
CA VAL A 75 24.52 -19.25 33.36
C VAL A 75 25.47 -20.13 34.19
N THR A 76 24.92 -20.85 35.15
CA THR A 76 25.69 -21.76 36.06
C THR A 76 25.85 -23.16 35.50
N GLU A 77 24.85 -23.68 34.74
CA GLU A 77 24.80 -25.03 34.19
C GLU A 77 24.60 -24.98 32.64
N PRO A 78 25.62 -24.57 31.83
CA PRO A 78 25.44 -24.29 30.39
C PRO A 78 24.97 -25.50 29.58
N GLU A 79 25.39 -26.72 29.91
CA GLU A 79 24.96 -27.94 29.22
C GLU A 79 23.48 -28.26 29.47
N LYS A 80 23.01 -28.08 30.73
CA LYS A 80 21.61 -28.26 31.10
C LYS A 80 20.72 -27.23 30.40
N VAL A 81 21.13 -25.95 30.40
CA VAL A 81 20.42 -24.86 29.74
C VAL A 81 20.34 -25.12 28.24
N ALA A 82 21.45 -25.50 27.60
CA ALA A 82 21.47 -25.80 26.16
C ALA A 82 20.50 -26.92 25.80
N ARG A 83 20.49 -28.02 26.55
CA ARG A 83 19.61 -29.17 26.32
C ARG A 83 18.13 -28.80 26.47
N ILE A 84 17.74 -28.12 27.58
CA ILE A 84 16.34 -27.75 27.83
C ILE A 84 15.87 -26.77 26.73
N LEU A 85 16.66 -25.75 26.42
CA LEU A 85 16.29 -24.79 25.39
C LEU A 85 16.24 -25.44 23.99
N ALA A 86 17.08 -26.45 23.70
CA ALA A 86 17.05 -27.19 22.44
C ALA A 86 15.74 -27.98 22.31
N GLU A 87 15.30 -28.65 23.37
CA GLU A 87 14.05 -29.41 23.42
C GLU A 87 12.83 -28.50 23.25
N GLU A 88 12.72 -27.43 24.07
CA GLU A 88 11.56 -26.54 24.06
C GLU A 88 11.46 -25.66 22.80
N LEU A 89 12.59 -25.28 22.22
CA LEU A 89 12.64 -24.41 21.02
C LEU A 89 12.79 -25.19 19.72
N GLU A 90 12.88 -26.52 19.76
CA GLU A 90 13.13 -27.37 18.57
C GLU A 90 14.36 -26.88 17.77
N MET A 91 15.48 -26.65 18.47
CA MET A 91 16.72 -26.14 17.90
C MET A 91 17.88 -27.11 18.15
N ASP A 92 18.91 -26.99 17.32
CA ASP A 92 20.16 -27.75 17.51
C ASP A 92 20.87 -27.32 18.80
N GLU A 93 21.11 -28.28 19.71
CA GLU A 93 21.75 -28.04 21.00
C GLU A 93 23.14 -27.42 20.85
N SER A 94 23.90 -27.82 19.81
CA SER A 94 25.24 -27.29 19.57
C SER A 94 25.23 -25.79 19.23
N LYS A 95 24.22 -25.34 18.48
CA LYS A 95 24.03 -23.91 18.16
C LYS A 95 23.65 -23.08 19.36
N ILE A 96 22.84 -23.64 20.25
CA ILE A 96 22.48 -22.97 21.50
C ILE A 96 23.69 -22.91 22.43
N ALA A 97 24.45 -24.00 22.56
CA ALA A 97 25.67 -24.03 23.38
C ALA A 97 26.69 -23.00 22.88
N GLU A 98 26.89 -22.87 21.57
CA GLU A 98 27.74 -21.82 20.97
C GLU A 98 27.28 -20.41 21.37
N LYS A 99 25.97 -20.15 21.33
CA LYS A 99 25.40 -18.85 21.73
C LYS A 99 25.58 -18.58 23.23
N ILE A 100 25.39 -19.60 24.09
CA ILE A 100 25.58 -19.48 25.54
C ILE A 100 27.04 -19.13 25.88
N GLN A 101 28.00 -19.64 25.11
CA GLN A 101 29.43 -19.40 25.34
C GLN A 101 29.91 -18.02 24.89
N LYS A 102 29.13 -17.27 24.14
CA LYS A 102 29.48 -15.91 23.73
C LYS A 102 29.53 -14.99 24.95
N VAL A 103 30.70 -14.38 25.17
CA VAL A 103 30.91 -13.40 26.24
C VAL A 103 30.27 -12.08 25.84
N THR A 104 28.96 -12.01 25.96
CA THR A 104 28.14 -10.82 25.71
C THR A 104 27.30 -10.49 26.93
N SER A 105 26.86 -9.26 27.05
CA SER A 105 25.96 -8.86 28.15
C SER A 105 24.63 -9.62 28.10
N MET A 106 24.14 -9.92 26.91
CA MET A 106 22.94 -10.71 26.65
C MET A 106 22.96 -11.19 25.19
N GLU A 107 22.72 -12.48 24.97
CA GLU A 107 22.62 -13.08 23.64
C GLU A 107 21.21 -13.59 23.39
N LYS A 108 20.59 -13.17 22.29
CA LYS A 108 19.27 -13.67 21.88
C LYS A 108 19.40 -15.10 21.32
N ILE A 109 18.69 -16.03 21.95
CA ILE A 109 18.60 -17.42 21.46
C ILE A 109 17.57 -17.53 20.35
N ARG A 110 16.31 -17.11 20.65
CA ARG A 110 15.21 -17.13 19.69
C ARG A 110 14.21 -16.01 19.99
N THR A 111 13.69 -15.38 18.96
CA THR A 111 12.59 -14.40 19.01
C THR A 111 11.30 -15.04 18.49
N ASN A 112 10.17 -14.39 18.72
CA ASN A 112 8.84 -14.85 18.27
C ASN A 112 8.48 -16.26 18.74
N VAL A 113 8.88 -16.62 19.96
CA VAL A 113 8.51 -17.86 20.62
C VAL A 113 7.07 -17.74 21.10
N GLU A 114 6.24 -18.76 20.88
CA GLU A 114 4.86 -18.79 21.37
C GLU A 114 4.82 -18.62 22.89
N LYS A 115 3.80 -17.89 23.39
CA LYS A 115 3.71 -17.54 24.81
C LYS A 115 3.74 -18.78 25.70
N GLU A 116 3.01 -19.83 25.34
CA GLU A 116 2.95 -21.09 26.10
C GLU A 116 4.32 -21.77 26.24
N THR A 117 5.16 -21.72 25.18
CA THR A 117 6.54 -22.23 25.23
C THR A 117 7.42 -21.32 26.08
N GLY A 118 7.25 -19.99 25.96
CA GLY A 118 7.96 -19.04 26.81
C GLY A 118 7.64 -19.24 28.30
N ASP A 119 6.38 -19.48 28.64
CA ASP A 119 5.92 -19.72 29.99
C ASP A 119 6.51 -21.04 30.56
N ARG A 120 6.53 -22.14 29.76
CA ARG A 120 7.21 -23.38 30.14
C ARG A 120 8.70 -23.19 30.41
N ILE A 121 9.40 -22.41 29.54
CA ILE A 121 10.83 -22.11 29.77
C ILE A 121 11.03 -21.31 31.02
N ARG A 122 10.13 -20.39 31.35
CA ARG A 122 10.17 -19.61 32.62
C ARG A 122 9.99 -20.50 33.84
N ASP A 123 9.09 -21.51 33.77
CA ASP A 123 8.81 -22.44 34.86
C ASP A 123 10.01 -23.36 35.19
N TYR A 124 10.97 -23.55 34.28
CA TYR A 124 12.22 -24.27 34.58
C TYR A 124 13.17 -23.49 35.49
N ASP A 125 12.97 -22.20 35.69
CA ASP A 125 13.79 -21.29 36.52
C ASP A 125 15.31 -21.47 36.28
N LEU A 126 15.71 -21.35 35.03
CA LEU A 126 17.09 -21.56 34.60
C LEU A 126 17.94 -20.30 34.83
N ASP A 127 19.04 -20.48 35.58
CA ASP A 127 19.98 -19.37 35.82
C ASP A 127 20.50 -18.77 34.52
N GLY A 128 20.42 -17.43 34.44
CA GLY A 128 20.91 -16.68 33.26
C GLY A 128 20.03 -16.75 32.01
N VAL A 129 18.89 -17.44 32.07
CA VAL A 129 17.89 -17.42 30.98
C VAL A 129 16.85 -16.34 31.27
N LYS A 130 16.60 -15.47 30.29
CA LYS A 130 15.57 -14.44 30.38
C LYS A 130 14.50 -14.72 29.33
N VAL A 131 13.23 -14.62 29.75
CA VAL A 131 12.03 -14.79 28.92
C VAL A 131 11.29 -13.47 28.95
N ASP A 132 11.55 -12.62 27.98
CA ASP A 132 10.93 -11.32 27.86
C ASP A 132 9.68 -11.42 26.98
N GLU A 133 8.56 -10.82 27.42
CA GLU A 133 7.38 -10.68 26.57
C GLU A 133 7.68 -9.74 25.41
N ASP A 134 7.19 -10.09 24.23
CA ASP A 134 7.38 -9.37 22.98
C ASP A 134 6.08 -9.43 22.17
N PHE A 135 6.01 -8.65 21.10
CA PHE A 135 4.86 -8.61 20.22
C PHE A 135 5.29 -8.95 18.79
N LYS A 136 4.54 -9.87 18.17
CA LYS A 136 4.64 -10.17 16.74
C LYS A 136 3.42 -9.63 16.04
N ARG A 137 3.62 -8.91 14.93
CA ARG A 137 2.52 -8.47 14.08
C ARG A 137 1.78 -9.66 13.50
N TYR A 138 0.46 -9.60 13.49
CA TYR A 138 -0.42 -10.67 13.06
C TYR A 138 -1.54 -10.13 12.18
N TYR A 139 -1.78 -10.79 11.06
CA TYR A 139 -2.80 -10.45 10.07
C TYR A 139 -3.84 -11.56 10.01
N PRO A 140 -5.04 -11.37 10.63
CA PRO A 140 -6.06 -12.41 10.75
C PRO A 140 -6.50 -12.99 9.40
N TYR A 141 -6.52 -12.15 8.37
CA TYR A 141 -7.01 -12.50 7.03
C TYR A 141 -5.88 -12.81 6.04
N ARG A 142 -4.67 -13.04 6.53
CA ARG A 142 -3.50 -13.53 5.80
C ARG A 142 -3.12 -12.69 4.58
N ASP A 143 -3.80 -12.91 3.44
CA ASP A 143 -3.51 -12.34 2.12
C ASP A 143 -4.44 -11.19 1.74
N LEU A 144 -5.51 -10.95 2.50
CA LEU A 144 -6.45 -9.88 2.21
C LEU A 144 -5.74 -8.51 2.18
N ALA A 145 -5.82 -7.83 1.03
CA ALA A 145 -5.25 -6.49 0.83
C ALA A 145 -3.75 -6.40 1.18
N SER A 146 -2.97 -7.47 0.90
CA SER A 146 -1.59 -7.59 1.36
C SER A 146 -0.69 -6.41 0.93
N ARG A 147 -0.89 -5.88 -0.28
CA ARG A 147 -0.11 -4.77 -0.82
C ARG A 147 -0.59 -3.39 -0.38
N VAL A 148 -1.73 -3.33 0.32
CA VAL A 148 -2.28 -2.11 0.95
C VAL A 148 -1.87 -2.06 2.41
N LEU A 149 -2.22 -3.09 3.19
CA LEU A 149 -1.86 -3.17 4.61
C LEU A 149 -0.34 -3.12 4.76
N GLY A 150 0.36 -3.93 3.99
CA GLY A 150 1.79 -4.09 4.15
C GLY A 150 2.13 -4.95 5.36
N PHE A 151 3.41 -5.02 5.70
CA PHE A 151 3.90 -5.84 6.81
C PHE A 151 5.03 -5.16 7.58
N THR A 152 5.36 -5.70 8.76
CA THR A 152 6.43 -5.21 9.61
C THR A 152 7.66 -6.11 9.53
N GLY A 153 8.84 -5.53 9.74
CA GLY A 153 10.09 -6.24 9.90
C GLY A 153 10.25 -6.87 11.30
N GLY A 154 11.40 -7.51 11.53
CA GLY A 154 11.73 -8.18 12.79
C GLY A 154 11.73 -7.26 14.02
N ASP A 155 12.01 -5.98 13.83
CA ASP A 155 11.99 -4.95 14.89
C ASP A 155 10.63 -4.24 15.01
N ASN A 156 9.58 -4.84 14.46
CA ASN A 156 8.20 -4.31 14.46
C ASN A 156 8.03 -2.95 13.75
N GLN A 157 8.97 -2.56 12.89
CA GLN A 157 8.87 -1.38 12.02
C GLN A 157 8.12 -1.72 10.73
N GLY A 158 7.31 -0.80 10.23
CA GLY A 158 6.62 -0.95 8.94
C GLY A 158 7.61 -1.00 7.78
N ILE A 159 7.40 -1.93 6.83
CA ILE A 159 8.26 -2.10 5.64
C ILE A 159 7.60 -1.58 4.38
N ILE A 160 6.33 -1.92 4.15
CA ILE A 160 5.54 -1.46 3.00
C ILE A 160 4.12 -1.10 3.44
N GLY A 161 3.33 -0.55 2.53
CA GLY A 161 1.90 -0.30 2.71
C GLY A 161 1.57 0.72 3.80
N LEU A 162 0.39 0.58 4.41
CA LEU A 162 -0.07 1.43 5.50
C LEU A 162 0.79 1.28 6.75
N GLU A 163 1.37 0.10 6.98
CA GLU A 163 2.28 -0.15 8.09
C GLU A 163 3.47 0.83 8.11
N VAL A 164 4.08 1.12 6.95
CA VAL A 164 5.17 2.09 6.88
C VAL A 164 4.66 3.52 6.78
N LYS A 165 3.51 3.73 6.09
CA LYS A 165 2.96 5.09 5.91
C LYS A 165 2.54 5.74 7.23
N TYR A 166 1.95 4.95 8.11
CA TYR A 166 1.44 5.37 9.41
C TYR A 166 2.33 4.93 10.59
N GLU A 167 3.62 4.65 10.31
CA GLU A 167 4.60 4.20 11.30
C GLU A 167 4.63 5.06 12.56
N GLU A 168 4.59 6.39 12.42
CA GLU A 168 4.67 7.33 13.56
C GLU A 168 3.53 7.15 14.56
N TYR A 169 2.34 6.81 14.07
CA TYR A 169 1.16 6.57 14.90
C TYR A 169 1.13 5.14 15.45
N LEU A 170 1.48 4.17 14.60
CA LEU A 170 1.32 2.75 14.93
C LEU A 170 2.38 2.22 15.89
N LYS A 171 3.64 2.68 15.81
CA LYS A 171 4.78 2.04 16.51
C LYS A 171 4.75 2.13 18.03
N GLY A 172 4.03 3.10 18.61
CA GLY A 172 4.05 3.39 20.04
C GLY A 172 5.42 3.91 20.55
N ILE A 173 5.57 3.95 21.85
CA ILE A 173 6.79 4.36 22.53
C ILE A 173 7.29 3.21 23.40
N ASN A 174 8.48 2.69 23.10
CA ASN A 174 9.06 1.60 23.87
C ASN A 174 9.31 2.02 25.33
N GLY A 175 9.07 1.09 26.25
CA GLY A 175 9.45 1.20 27.65
C GLY A 175 10.90 0.80 27.87
N THR A 176 11.36 0.99 29.10
CA THR A 176 12.72 0.66 29.53
C THR A 176 12.72 0.07 30.92
N ILE A 177 13.47 -1.01 31.13
CA ILE A 177 13.80 -1.54 32.45
C ILE A 177 15.25 -1.22 32.71
N LEU A 178 15.50 -0.52 33.81
CA LEU A 178 16.84 -0.25 34.33
C LEU A 178 17.10 -1.21 35.50
N THR A 179 18.04 -2.14 35.33
CA THR A 179 18.48 -3.04 36.41
C THR A 179 19.89 -2.65 36.86
N VAL A 180 20.14 -2.70 38.14
CA VAL A 180 21.46 -2.47 38.71
C VAL A 180 22.24 -3.78 38.78
N THR A 181 23.45 -3.78 38.22
CA THR A 181 24.33 -4.96 38.18
C THR A 181 25.59 -4.71 38.98
N ASP A 182 26.22 -5.79 39.50
CA ASP A 182 27.55 -5.73 40.07
C ASP A 182 28.64 -5.52 39.01
N ALA A 183 29.91 -5.40 39.44
CA ALA A 183 31.03 -5.24 38.52
C ALA A 183 31.27 -6.45 37.57
N ARG A 184 30.57 -7.56 37.74
CA ARG A 184 30.60 -8.75 36.90
C ARG A 184 29.39 -8.81 35.94
N GLY A 185 28.47 -7.81 36.03
CA GLY A 185 27.25 -7.77 35.26
C GLY A 185 26.13 -8.68 35.77
N ILE A 186 26.19 -9.12 37.05
CA ILE A 186 25.16 -9.91 37.71
C ILE A 186 24.16 -8.93 38.35
N GLU A 187 22.86 -9.13 38.11
CA GLU A 187 21.78 -8.33 38.71
C GLU A 187 21.83 -8.42 40.23
N LEU A 188 21.74 -7.28 40.91
CA LEU A 188 21.78 -7.22 42.37
C LEU A 188 20.39 -7.58 42.93
N GLU A 189 20.30 -8.68 43.65
CA GLU A 189 19.07 -9.08 44.35
C GLU A 189 18.62 -7.99 45.33
N GLY A 190 17.34 -7.65 45.30
CA GLY A 190 16.71 -6.71 46.23
C GLY A 190 16.91 -5.22 45.94
N VAL A 191 17.54 -4.86 44.83
CA VAL A 191 17.52 -3.49 44.31
C VAL A 191 16.28 -3.33 43.43
N ALA A 192 15.48 -2.28 43.69
CA ALA A 192 14.29 -2.00 42.87
C ALA A 192 14.68 -1.75 41.42
N GLU A 193 14.04 -2.45 40.50
CA GLU A 193 14.09 -2.13 39.06
C GLU A 193 13.36 -0.81 38.84
N ASP A 194 14.00 0.12 38.14
CA ASP A 194 13.32 1.32 37.62
C ASP A 194 12.70 0.98 36.26
N ARG A 195 11.36 1.01 36.21
CA ARG A 195 10.62 0.57 35.03
C ARG A 195 9.79 1.71 34.45
N ILE A 196 10.08 2.06 33.22
CA ILE A 196 9.27 2.95 32.40
C ILE A 196 8.39 2.08 31.52
N GLU A 197 7.09 2.13 31.74
CA GLU A 197 6.14 1.32 30.96
C GLU A 197 6.08 1.79 29.50
N PRO A 198 5.93 0.87 28.54
CA PRO A 198 5.73 1.22 27.14
C PRO A 198 4.36 1.86 26.93
N VAL A 199 4.28 2.78 25.97
CA VAL A 199 3.01 3.36 25.52
C VAL A 199 2.64 2.72 24.20
N ALA A 200 1.49 2.05 24.14
CA ALA A 200 1.00 1.42 22.92
C ALA A 200 0.78 2.45 21.81
N GLY A 201 0.95 2.03 20.56
CA GLY A 201 0.61 2.84 19.38
C GLY A 201 -0.89 3.08 19.25
N GLY A 202 -1.26 4.16 18.58
CA GLY A 202 -2.64 4.46 18.23
C GLY A 202 -3.17 3.52 17.14
N ASN A 203 -4.44 3.14 17.24
CA ASN A 203 -5.11 2.32 16.24
C ASN A 203 -5.46 3.15 15.02
N LEU A 204 -5.15 2.66 13.84
CA LEU A 204 -5.48 3.30 12.56
C LEU A 204 -6.81 2.76 12.04
N ARG A 205 -7.82 3.62 11.96
CA ARG A 205 -9.06 3.33 11.23
C ARG A 205 -8.93 3.72 9.78
N ILE A 206 -9.30 2.82 8.86
CA ILE A 206 -9.21 3.07 7.42
C ILE A 206 -10.56 3.00 6.73
N SER A 207 -10.66 3.59 5.55
CA SER A 207 -11.86 3.64 4.71
C SER A 207 -12.19 2.32 4.04
N MET A 208 -11.23 1.40 3.93
CA MET A 208 -11.46 0.06 3.40
C MET A 208 -12.56 -0.65 4.19
N ASP A 209 -13.39 -1.38 3.47
CA ASP A 209 -14.42 -2.24 4.03
C ASP A 209 -14.04 -3.70 3.78
N TYR A 210 -13.95 -4.49 4.82
CA TYR A 210 -13.57 -5.91 4.76
C TYR A 210 -14.45 -6.72 3.78
N ASN A 211 -15.77 -6.51 3.80
CA ASN A 211 -16.68 -7.23 2.94
C ASN A 211 -16.52 -6.82 1.47
N ILE A 212 -16.42 -5.51 1.22
CA ILE A 212 -16.20 -4.96 -0.14
C ILE A 212 -14.85 -5.44 -0.69
N GLN A 213 -13.78 -5.39 0.11
CA GLN A 213 -12.47 -5.92 -0.26
C GLN A 213 -12.55 -7.41 -0.62
N SER A 214 -13.27 -8.20 0.19
CA SER A 214 -13.46 -9.64 -0.05
C SER A 214 -14.24 -9.93 -1.33
N PHE A 215 -15.32 -9.20 -1.62
CA PHE A 215 -16.04 -9.34 -2.89
C PHE A 215 -15.17 -9.02 -4.10
N CYS A 216 -14.37 -7.95 -3.99
CA CYS A 216 -13.43 -7.56 -5.05
C CYS A 216 -12.33 -8.60 -5.27
N GLN A 217 -11.76 -9.14 -4.19
CA GLN A 217 -10.70 -10.15 -4.27
C GLN A 217 -11.21 -11.44 -4.90
N GLN A 218 -12.36 -11.96 -4.44
CA GLN A 218 -12.96 -13.18 -5.01
C GLN A 218 -13.26 -13.02 -6.51
N ALA A 219 -13.81 -11.87 -6.93
CA ALA A 219 -14.08 -11.61 -8.34
C ALA A 219 -12.79 -11.51 -9.17
N ALA A 220 -11.73 -10.91 -8.61
CA ALA A 220 -10.43 -10.79 -9.26
C ALA A 220 -9.73 -12.14 -9.37
N GLU A 221 -9.72 -12.95 -8.32
CA GLU A 221 -9.13 -14.30 -8.31
C GLU A 221 -9.83 -15.21 -9.34
N LYS A 222 -11.14 -15.16 -9.39
CA LYS A 222 -11.93 -15.92 -10.36
C LYS A 222 -11.52 -15.61 -11.81
N VAL A 223 -11.43 -14.34 -12.18
CA VAL A 223 -11.05 -13.97 -13.55
C VAL A 223 -9.56 -14.19 -13.82
N LEU A 224 -8.71 -14.08 -12.80
CA LEU A 224 -7.27 -14.42 -12.90
C LEU A 224 -7.12 -15.87 -13.35
N GLU A 225 -7.82 -16.80 -12.69
CA GLU A 225 -7.79 -18.23 -12.99
C GLU A 225 -8.46 -18.54 -14.34
N GLU A 226 -9.69 -18.06 -14.57
CA GLU A 226 -10.45 -18.31 -15.81
C GLU A 226 -9.72 -17.80 -17.07
N LYS A 227 -8.97 -16.72 -16.95
CA LYS A 227 -8.25 -16.10 -18.07
C LYS A 227 -6.76 -16.38 -18.07
N GLN A 228 -6.25 -17.13 -17.08
CA GLN A 228 -4.81 -17.37 -16.94
C GLN A 228 -4.03 -16.06 -17.13
N ALA A 229 -4.51 -14.99 -16.49
CA ALA A 229 -3.92 -13.67 -16.60
C ALA A 229 -2.64 -13.55 -15.75
N ASP A 230 -1.74 -12.64 -16.12
CA ASP A 230 -0.53 -12.40 -15.30
C ASP A 230 -0.91 -11.77 -13.95
N SER A 231 -1.88 -10.84 -13.94
CA SER A 231 -2.43 -10.21 -12.74
C SER A 231 -3.79 -9.56 -13.00
N VAL A 232 -4.54 -9.31 -11.91
CA VAL A 232 -5.77 -8.52 -11.93
C VAL A 232 -5.74 -7.51 -10.81
N SER A 233 -6.00 -6.25 -11.16
CA SER A 233 -6.12 -5.16 -10.19
C SER A 233 -7.57 -4.66 -10.18
N VAL A 234 -8.10 -4.42 -8.97
CA VAL A 234 -9.42 -3.80 -8.76
C VAL A 234 -9.27 -2.68 -7.74
N LEU A 235 -9.82 -1.53 -8.06
CA LEU A 235 -9.90 -0.38 -7.16
C LEU A 235 -11.34 0.10 -7.10
N LEU A 236 -11.92 0.18 -5.90
CA LEU A 236 -13.19 0.82 -5.63
C LEU A 236 -12.98 2.01 -4.70
N MET A 237 -13.58 3.15 -5.06
CA MET A 237 -13.53 4.36 -4.25
C MET A 237 -14.87 5.09 -4.24
N ASN A 238 -15.09 5.86 -3.19
CA ASN A 238 -16.18 6.83 -3.16
C ASN A 238 -15.74 8.08 -3.94
N PRO A 239 -16.38 8.40 -5.08
CA PRO A 239 -15.97 9.53 -5.91
C PRO A 239 -16.29 10.89 -5.29
N GLN A 240 -17.09 10.95 -4.21
CA GLN A 240 -17.50 12.19 -3.58
C GLN A 240 -16.46 12.74 -2.59
N ASN A 241 -15.73 11.83 -1.90
CA ASN A 241 -14.78 12.21 -0.84
C ASN A 241 -13.38 11.62 -1.00
N GLY A 242 -13.17 10.63 -1.88
CA GLY A 242 -11.88 10.01 -2.12
C GLY A 242 -11.57 8.79 -1.26
N GLU A 243 -12.45 8.38 -0.36
CA GLU A 243 -12.29 7.15 0.42
C GLU A 243 -12.12 5.94 -0.48
N ILE A 244 -11.04 5.17 -0.29
CA ILE A 244 -10.82 3.91 -1.00
C ILE A 244 -11.49 2.78 -0.21
N LEU A 245 -12.51 2.19 -0.81
CA LEU A 245 -13.32 1.12 -0.20
C LEU A 245 -12.69 -0.26 -0.36
N ALA A 246 -11.97 -0.47 -1.47
CA ALA A 246 -11.21 -1.68 -1.75
C ALA A 246 -10.08 -1.41 -2.75
N MET A 247 -8.97 -2.12 -2.58
CA MET A 247 -7.85 -2.14 -3.53
C MET A 247 -7.23 -3.54 -3.54
N VAL A 248 -7.38 -4.23 -4.67
CA VAL A 248 -6.98 -5.62 -4.87
C VAL A 248 -5.89 -5.71 -5.93
N ASN A 249 -4.93 -6.60 -5.71
CA ASN A 249 -3.86 -6.91 -6.65
C ASN A 249 -3.57 -8.42 -6.61
N VAL A 250 -4.33 -9.21 -7.33
CA VAL A 250 -4.10 -10.66 -7.34
C VAL A 250 -3.07 -11.08 -8.39
N PRO A 251 -2.24 -12.08 -8.08
CA PRO A 251 -2.21 -12.90 -6.86
C PRO A 251 -1.66 -12.15 -5.64
N GLU A 252 -2.37 -12.19 -4.53
CA GLU A 252 -1.94 -11.61 -3.25
C GLU A 252 -0.92 -12.54 -2.56
N PHE A 253 -0.30 -12.10 -1.44
CA PHE A 253 0.65 -12.89 -0.67
C PHE A 253 0.31 -12.90 0.82
N ASN A 254 0.76 -13.93 1.56
CA ASN A 254 0.49 -14.05 2.99
C ASN A 254 1.32 -13.06 3.81
N LEU A 255 0.66 -12.13 4.47
CA LEU A 255 1.26 -11.10 5.32
C LEU A 255 1.96 -11.68 6.57
N ASN A 256 1.58 -12.86 7.02
CA ASN A 256 2.23 -13.52 8.16
C ASN A 256 3.56 -14.21 7.77
N THR A 257 3.78 -14.47 6.46
CA THR A 257 5.01 -15.02 5.89
C THR A 257 5.45 -14.22 4.66
N PRO A 258 5.71 -12.91 4.77
CA PRO A 258 5.86 -12.00 3.63
C PRO A 258 7.12 -12.24 2.79
N TYR A 259 8.06 -13.04 3.28
CA TYR A 259 9.29 -13.40 2.58
C TYR A 259 9.20 -14.74 1.85
N GLU A 260 8.05 -15.41 1.90
CA GLU A 260 7.76 -16.60 1.11
C GLU A 260 7.08 -16.18 -0.20
N LEU A 261 7.62 -16.66 -1.32
CA LEU A 261 7.05 -16.34 -2.64
C LEU A 261 5.67 -17.00 -2.80
N ASN A 262 4.71 -16.25 -3.33
CA ASN A 262 3.34 -16.71 -3.63
C ASN A 262 3.22 -17.44 -4.99
N THR A 263 4.33 -17.66 -5.67
CA THR A 263 4.41 -18.36 -6.96
C THR A 263 5.32 -19.59 -6.83
N GLU A 264 5.08 -20.61 -7.66
CA GLU A 264 5.94 -21.79 -7.68
C GLU A 264 7.41 -21.40 -7.92
N VAL A 265 8.27 -21.88 -7.06
CA VAL A 265 9.71 -21.69 -7.17
C VAL A 265 10.24 -22.64 -8.23
N ALA A 266 11.13 -22.17 -9.10
CA ALA A 266 11.85 -23.03 -10.03
C ALA A 266 12.58 -24.17 -9.28
N GLU A 267 12.78 -25.30 -9.93
CA GLU A 267 13.44 -26.49 -9.34
C GLU A 267 14.86 -26.21 -8.80
N GLU A 268 15.50 -25.11 -9.27
CA GLU A 268 16.81 -24.68 -8.80
C GLU A 268 16.68 -23.58 -7.71
N PRO A 269 17.54 -23.60 -6.67
CA PRO A 269 17.57 -22.58 -5.65
C PRO A 269 17.92 -21.22 -6.26
N LEU A 270 17.09 -20.19 -5.96
CA LEU A 270 17.33 -18.83 -6.41
C LEU A 270 18.55 -18.23 -5.71
N SER A 271 19.30 -17.40 -6.43
CA SER A 271 20.29 -16.53 -5.78
C SER A 271 19.58 -15.46 -4.91
N ASP A 272 20.29 -14.92 -3.92
CA ASP A 272 19.74 -13.88 -3.03
C ASP A 272 19.22 -12.66 -3.82
N VAL A 273 19.89 -12.30 -4.91
CA VAL A 273 19.49 -11.19 -5.78
C VAL A 273 18.17 -11.49 -6.49
N GLU A 274 18.06 -12.68 -7.10
CA GLU A 274 16.84 -13.10 -7.78
C GLU A 274 15.66 -13.26 -6.83
N LEU A 275 15.90 -13.79 -5.63
CA LEU A 275 14.88 -13.88 -4.58
C LEU A 275 14.38 -12.47 -4.21
N GLN A 276 15.31 -11.53 -3.96
CA GLN A 276 14.94 -10.16 -3.61
C GLN A 276 14.17 -9.45 -4.74
N GLU A 277 14.53 -9.67 -6.00
CA GLU A 277 13.79 -9.11 -7.15
C GLU A 277 12.37 -9.69 -7.24
N ARG A 278 12.19 -11.00 -7.01
CA ARG A 278 10.86 -11.63 -7.01
C ARG A 278 10.02 -11.14 -5.84
N LEU A 279 10.58 -11.01 -4.65
CA LEU A 279 9.92 -10.44 -3.48
C LEU A 279 9.48 -8.99 -3.73
N ASN A 280 10.35 -8.15 -4.26
CA ASN A 280 10.03 -6.77 -4.62
C ASN A 280 8.88 -6.69 -5.65
N ARG A 281 8.83 -7.63 -6.59
CA ARG A 281 7.72 -7.74 -7.56
C ARG A 281 6.44 -8.19 -6.87
N MET A 282 6.51 -9.19 -6.00
CA MET A 282 5.37 -9.71 -5.23
C MET A 282 4.74 -8.63 -4.34
N TRP A 283 5.56 -7.78 -3.70
CA TRP A 283 5.10 -6.70 -2.82
C TRP A 283 4.59 -5.46 -3.56
N ARG A 284 4.75 -5.41 -4.87
CA ARG A 284 4.42 -4.24 -5.69
C ARG A 284 2.91 -4.04 -5.81
N ASN A 285 2.41 -2.86 -5.45
CA ASN A 285 1.01 -2.48 -5.63
C ASN A 285 0.80 -1.92 -7.03
N GLU A 286 0.17 -2.70 -7.91
CA GLU A 286 -0.04 -2.35 -9.31
C GLU A 286 -1.03 -1.19 -9.51
N CYS A 287 -1.98 -0.99 -8.58
CA CYS A 287 -2.94 0.11 -8.67
C CYS A 287 -2.29 1.49 -8.61
N ILE A 288 -1.16 1.62 -7.90
CA ILE A 288 -0.48 2.90 -7.67
C ILE A 288 0.88 3.01 -8.35
N LYS A 289 1.53 1.87 -8.64
CA LYS A 289 2.92 1.86 -9.10
C LYS A 289 3.09 1.48 -10.57
N ASP A 290 2.14 0.76 -11.14
CA ASP A 290 2.23 0.29 -12.53
C ASP A 290 1.46 1.19 -13.48
N THR A 291 2.22 1.86 -14.35
CA THR A 291 1.64 2.67 -15.41
C THR A 291 1.27 1.80 -16.61
N TYR A 292 0.21 2.18 -17.30
CA TYR A 292 -0.25 1.54 -18.53
C TYR A 292 -0.90 2.55 -19.46
N GLU A 293 -0.99 2.23 -20.75
CA GLU A 293 -1.80 3.00 -21.69
C GLU A 293 -3.29 2.76 -21.39
N PRO A 294 -4.06 3.77 -20.93
CA PRO A 294 -5.45 3.57 -20.49
C PRO A 294 -6.40 3.20 -21.65
N GLY A 295 -5.98 3.44 -22.90
CA GLY A 295 -6.79 3.15 -24.06
C GLY A 295 -8.13 3.88 -24.01
N SER A 296 -9.18 3.22 -24.46
CA SER A 296 -10.51 3.83 -24.62
C SER A 296 -11.19 4.32 -23.32
N THR A 297 -10.71 3.98 -22.13
CA THR A 297 -11.20 4.61 -20.89
C THR A 297 -10.82 6.09 -20.84
N PHE A 298 -9.68 6.47 -21.43
CA PHE A 298 -9.24 7.86 -21.53
C PHE A 298 -10.16 8.74 -22.37
N LYS A 299 -11.01 8.16 -23.22
CA LYS A 299 -12.01 8.89 -24.00
C LYS A 299 -13.00 9.67 -23.11
N ILE A 300 -13.20 9.25 -21.87
CA ILE A 300 -13.94 10.00 -20.84
C ILE A 300 -13.29 11.37 -20.64
N ILE A 301 -11.98 11.39 -20.47
CA ILE A 301 -11.18 12.59 -20.20
C ILE A 301 -11.16 13.51 -21.42
N THR A 302 -10.93 12.96 -22.61
CA THR A 302 -10.97 13.70 -23.88
C THR A 302 -12.36 14.31 -24.15
N SER A 303 -13.44 13.53 -23.91
CA SER A 303 -14.81 14.03 -24.05
C SER A 303 -15.08 15.20 -23.10
N SER A 304 -14.68 15.07 -21.85
CA SER A 304 -14.89 16.11 -20.84
C SER A 304 -14.18 17.42 -21.21
N ALA A 305 -12.93 17.33 -21.64
CA ALA A 305 -12.16 18.50 -22.09
C ALA A 305 -12.79 19.16 -23.32
N CYS A 306 -13.21 18.37 -24.31
CA CYS A 306 -13.81 18.90 -25.55
C CYS A 306 -15.21 19.50 -25.32
N LEU A 307 -15.99 18.93 -24.41
CA LEU A 307 -17.31 19.49 -24.02
C LEU A 307 -17.15 20.79 -23.22
N GLU A 308 -16.20 20.84 -22.28
CA GLU A 308 -15.93 22.01 -21.46
C GLU A 308 -15.46 23.21 -22.31
N GLU A 309 -14.60 22.97 -23.30
CA GLU A 309 -14.15 23.99 -24.26
C GLU A 309 -15.18 24.30 -25.38
N GLY A 310 -16.27 23.52 -25.45
CA GLY A 310 -17.30 23.72 -26.45
C GLY A 310 -16.86 23.40 -27.90
N VAL A 311 -15.77 22.64 -28.09
CA VAL A 311 -15.29 22.23 -29.43
C VAL A 311 -16.05 21.04 -30.00
N VAL A 312 -16.91 20.42 -29.19
CA VAL A 312 -17.85 19.37 -29.58
C VAL A 312 -19.20 19.55 -28.87
N SER A 313 -20.26 19.21 -29.58
CA SER A 313 -21.64 19.16 -29.05
C SER A 313 -22.23 17.76 -29.23
N LEU A 314 -23.31 17.44 -28.49
CA LEU A 314 -23.99 16.15 -28.60
C LEU A 314 -24.57 15.88 -29.98
N SER A 315 -24.90 16.94 -30.75
CA SER A 315 -25.47 16.87 -32.10
C SER A 315 -24.43 16.78 -33.19
N ASP A 316 -23.14 16.96 -32.88
CA ASP A 316 -22.08 16.85 -33.88
C ASP A 316 -22.06 15.45 -34.51
N THR A 317 -21.83 15.42 -35.82
CA THR A 317 -21.75 14.17 -36.59
C THR A 317 -20.35 13.95 -37.16
N PHE A 318 -19.97 12.70 -37.24
CA PHE A 318 -18.64 12.25 -37.66
C PHE A 318 -18.75 11.09 -38.61
N SER A 319 -17.70 10.87 -39.41
CA SER A 319 -17.60 9.75 -40.35
C SER A 319 -16.47 8.81 -39.96
N CYS A 320 -16.77 7.53 -39.82
CA CYS A 320 -15.79 6.49 -39.50
C CYS A 320 -15.71 5.44 -40.61
N PRO A 321 -14.79 5.57 -41.58
CA PRO A 321 -14.55 4.55 -42.60
C PRO A 321 -13.67 3.38 -42.12
N GLY A 322 -13.46 3.24 -40.79
CA GLY A 322 -12.59 2.23 -40.17
C GLY A 322 -11.16 2.74 -39.90
N TYR A 323 -10.85 3.98 -40.21
CA TYR A 323 -9.56 4.62 -39.94
C TYR A 323 -9.64 6.14 -40.06
N ARG A 324 -8.61 6.83 -39.54
CA ARG A 324 -8.33 8.24 -39.81
C ARG A 324 -6.90 8.40 -40.29
N VAL A 325 -6.67 9.24 -41.30
CA VAL A 325 -5.31 9.60 -41.73
C VAL A 325 -4.95 10.92 -41.04
N VAL A 326 -3.82 10.93 -40.34
CA VAL A 326 -3.23 12.11 -39.73
C VAL A 326 -1.80 12.19 -40.22
N GLU A 327 -1.49 13.25 -40.94
CA GLU A 327 -0.24 13.38 -41.71
C GLU A 327 -0.02 12.16 -42.63
N ASP A 328 1.06 11.41 -42.45
CA ASP A 328 1.40 10.19 -43.21
C ASP A 328 0.91 8.89 -42.50
N ARG A 329 0.25 8.99 -41.34
CA ARG A 329 -0.14 7.85 -40.52
C ARG A 329 -1.60 7.49 -40.70
N ARG A 330 -1.86 6.21 -41.00
CA ARG A 330 -3.20 5.63 -41.00
C ARG A 330 -3.50 5.00 -39.65
N ILE A 331 -4.29 5.69 -38.80
CA ILE A 331 -4.70 5.24 -37.46
C ILE A 331 -6.03 4.49 -37.60
N ARG A 332 -6.07 3.22 -37.14
CA ARG A 332 -7.23 2.34 -37.37
C ARG A 332 -8.25 2.47 -36.24
N CYS A 333 -9.53 2.30 -36.60
CA CYS A 333 -10.58 2.01 -35.64
C CYS A 333 -10.53 0.52 -35.24
N HIS A 334 -11.05 0.16 -34.06
CA HIS A 334 -11.17 -1.24 -33.66
C HIS A 334 -12.16 -2.00 -34.58
N LYS A 335 -13.16 -1.32 -35.16
CA LYS A 335 -14.08 -1.89 -36.15
C LYS A 335 -13.50 -1.72 -37.54
N VAL A 336 -13.03 -2.80 -38.13
CA VAL A 336 -12.30 -2.79 -39.43
C VAL A 336 -13.11 -2.17 -40.55
N GLY A 337 -14.43 -2.45 -40.65
CA GLY A 337 -15.33 -1.86 -41.65
C GLY A 337 -15.82 -0.44 -41.36
N GLY A 338 -15.39 0.12 -40.20
CA GLY A 338 -15.87 1.43 -39.72
C GLY A 338 -17.28 1.39 -39.15
N HIS A 339 -17.68 2.51 -38.54
CA HIS A 339 -19.01 2.71 -37.96
C HIS A 339 -19.96 3.47 -38.90
N GLY A 340 -19.43 4.02 -40.01
CA GLY A 340 -20.17 4.87 -40.92
C GLY A 340 -20.35 6.29 -40.37
N GLN A 341 -21.52 6.88 -40.60
CA GLN A 341 -21.92 8.15 -39.99
C GLN A 341 -22.44 7.92 -38.60
N GLU A 342 -21.94 8.65 -37.63
CA GLU A 342 -22.36 8.54 -36.22
C GLU A 342 -22.34 9.91 -35.55
N THR A 343 -23.25 10.11 -34.58
CA THR A 343 -23.23 11.28 -33.71
C THR A 343 -22.11 11.15 -32.69
N PHE A 344 -21.81 12.24 -31.95
CA PHE A 344 -20.84 12.20 -30.84
C PHE A 344 -21.27 11.16 -29.79
N ILE A 345 -22.57 11.07 -29.47
CA ILE A 345 -23.11 10.08 -28.53
C ILE A 345 -22.80 8.66 -29.00
N GLN A 346 -23.09 8.36 -30.27
CA GLN A 346 -22.79 7.06 -30.87
C GLN A 346 -21.29 6.77 -30.91
N GLY A 347 -20.47 7.82 -31.15
CA GLY A 347 -19.01 7.72 -31.14
C GLY A 347 -18.43 7.28 -29.81
N ILE A 348 -19.00 7.73 -28.67
CA ILE A 348 -18.59 7.29 -27.34
C ILE A 348 -19.16 5.90 -26.99
N GLN A 349 -20.43 5.64 -27.36
CA GLN A 349 -21.08 4.32 -27.19
C GLN A 349 -20.33 3.22 -27.92
N ASN A 350 -19.98 3.46 -29.20
CA ASN A 350 -19.23 2.56 -30.06
C ASN A 350 -17.71 2.58 -29.79
N SER A 351 -17.25 3.48 -28.93
CA SER A 351 -15.80 3.65 -28.68
C SER A 351 -14.98 3.93 -29.97
N CYS A 352 -15.51 4.74 -30.87
CA CYS A 352 -14.97 5.00 -32.19
C CYS A 352 -13.67 5.82 -32.15
N ASN A 353 -12.52 5.28 -32.61
CA ASN A 353 -11.25 6.03 -32.60
C ASN A 353 -11.27 7.27 -33.50
N PRO A 354 -11.76 7.21 -34.80
CA PRO A 354 -11.84 8.38 -35.66
C PRO A 354 -12.57 9.58 -35.05
N VAL A 355 -13.69 9.36 -34.34
CA VAL A 355 -14.40 10.44 -33.63
C VAL A 355 -13.50 11.12 -32.61
N PHE A 356 -12.79 10.33 -31.78
CA PHE A 356 -11.90 10.86 -30.75
C PHE A 356 -10.65 11.53 -31.29
N ILE A 357 -10.12 11.06 -32.44
CA ILE A 357 -9.05 11.74 -33.16
C ILE A 357 -9.54 13.11 -33.61
N ASP A 358 -10.72 13.19 -34.26
CA ASP A 358 -11.27 14.43 -34.77
C ASP A 358 -11.52 15.47 -33.65
N ILE A 359 -12.13 15.10 -32.55
CA ILE A 359 -12.37 16.03 -31.42
C ILE A 359 -11.08 16.43 -30.70
N GLY A 360 -10.11 15.51 -30.57
CA GLY A 360 -8.81 15.83 -30.00
C GLY A 360 -8.01 16.79 -30.86
N LEU A 361 -8.04 16.62 -32.19
CA LEU A 361 -7.43 17.56 -33.14
C LEU A 361 -8.13 18.92 -33.13
N ARG A 362 -9.47 18.98 -32.94
CA ARG A 362 -10.21 20.24 -32.77
C ARG A 362 -9.79 20.96 -31.47
N LEU A 363 -9.55 20.24 -30.40
CA LEU A 363 -9.08 20.78 -29.13
C LEU A 363 -7.66 21.36 -29.25
N GLY A 364 -6.80 20.69 -30.00
CA GLY A 364 -5.41 21.07 -30.20
C GLY A 364 -4.48 20.68 -29.04
N ALA A 365 -3.18 20.57 -29.35
CA ALA A 365 -2.17 20.05 -28.44
C ALA A 365 -2.02 20.90 -27.16
N ASP A 366 -2.02 22.24 -27.31
CA ASP A 366 -1.86 23.16 -26.18
C ASP A 366 -2.99 23.00 -25.14
N ARG A 367 -4.25 23.03 -25.62
CA ARG A 367 -5.41 22.87 -24.74
C ARG A 367 -5.49 21.46 -24.15
N PHE A 368 -5.19 20.45 -24.95
CA PHE A 368 -5.14 19.06 -24.48
C PHE A 368 -4.15 18.90 -23.31
N TYR A 369 -2.94 19.49 -23.44
CA TYR A 369 -1.93 19.46 -22.39
C TYR A 369 -2.36 20.23 -21.13
N GLU A 370 -3.00 21.39 -21.27
CA GLU A 370 -3.52 22.16 -20.13
C GLU A 370 -4.61 21.39 -19.38
N TYR A 371 -5.53 20.69 -20.09
CA TYR A 371 -6.52 19.82 -19.46
C TYR A 371 -5.87 18.61 -18.78
N PHE A 372 -4.84 18.02 -19.40
CA PHE A 372 -4.09 16.94 -18.79
C PHE A 372 -3.50 17.36 -17.43
N LYS A 373 -2.98 18.59 -17.37
CA LYS A 373 -2.49 19.21 -16.13
C LYS A 373 -3.63 19.54 -15.14
N GLN A 374 -4.71 20.18 -15.64
CA GLN A 374 -5.85 20.59 -14.81
C GLN A 374 -6.52 19.39 -14.13
N PHE A 375 -6.65 18.29 -14.85
CA PHE A 375 -7.16 17.02 -14.33
C PHE A 375 -6.19 16.30 -13.41
N GLY A 376 -4.99 16.87 -13.17
CA GLY A 376 -3.99 16.35 -12.23
C GLY A 376 -3.25 15.12 -12.72
N LEU A 377 -3.26 14.86 -14.03
CA LEU A 377 -2.60 13.70 -14.62
C LEU A 377 -1.08 13.86 -14.75
N LEU A 378 -0.53 15.08 -14.62
CA LEU A 378 0.93 15.32 -14.61
C LEU A 378 1.56 15.19 -13.22
N GLY A 379 0.75 15.04 -12.18
CA GLY A 379 1.18 14.91 -10.79
C GLY A 379 0.77 13.58 -10.18
N LEU A 380 1.19 13.38 -8.93
CA LEU A 380 0.72 12.29 -8.09
C LEU A 380 -0.71 12.56 -7.61
N THR A 381 -1.43 11.51 -7.26
CA THR A 381 -2.75 11.64 -6.62
C THR A 381 -2.64 11.99 -5.15
N ASN A 382 -1.45 11.80 -4.57
CA ASN A 382 -1.14 11.91 -3.14
C ASN A 382 -1.92 10.91 -2.28
N VAL A 383 -2.19 9.71 -2.83
CA VAL A 383 -2.71 8.62 -2.03
C VAL A 383 -1.79 8.33 -0.85
N ASP A 384 -2.37 8.01 0.29
CA ASP A 384 -1.65 7.71 1.54
C ASP A 384 -1.01 6.31 1.55
N LEU A 385 -0.40 5.94 0.42
CA LEU A 385 0.42 4.75 0.24
C LEU A 385 1.79 5.14 -0.33
N PRO A 386 2.87 4.46 0.07
CA PRO A 386 4.20 4.74 -0.44
C PRO A 386 4.39 4.20 -1.87
N GLY A 387 5.17 4.92 -2.66
CA GLY A 387 5.67 4.43 -3.94
C GLY A 387 4.74 4.66 -5.14
N GLU A 388 3.86 5.65 -5.08
CA GLU A 388 3.05 6.07 -6.22
C GLU A 388 3.93 6.49 -7.40
N ALA A 389 3.62 5.97 -8.61
CA ALA A 389 4.33 6.31 -9.83
C ALA A 389 3.71 7.53 -10.53
N GLY A 390 4.57 8.35 -11.12
CA GLY A 390 4.15 9.45 -11.96
C GLY A 390 3.80 9.01 -13.39
N THR A 391 3.14 9.91 -14.13
CA THR A 391 2.78 9.73 -15.52
C THR A 391 4.01 9.70 -16.43
N ILE A 392 3.98 8.82 -17.41
CA ILE A 392 4.97 8.76 -18.51
C ILE A 392 4.30 9.34 -19.76
N MET A 393 4.78 10.49 -20.24
CA MET A 393 4.26 11.09 -21.47
C MET A 393 5.31 11.95 -22.17
N HIS A 394 5.01 12.35 -23.41
CA HIS A 394 5.80 13.29 -24.20
C HIS A 394 5.86 14.66 -23.51
N LYS A 395 6.95 15.37 -23.71
CA LYS A 395 7.00 16.80 -23.36
C LYS A 395 6.02 17.58 -24.24
N LYS A 396 5.53 18.72 -23.74
CA LYS A 396 4.55 19.54 -24.44
C LYS A 396 4.99 19.90 -25.86
N GLU A 397 6.25 20.27 -26.02
CA GLU A 397 6.88 20.65 -27.30
C GLU A 397 7.02 19.51 -28.32
N ASP A 398 6.95 18.26 -27.85
CA ASP A 398 7.11 17.05 -28.66
C ASP A 398 5.74 16.46 -29.09
N ILE A 399 4.63 17.09 -28.70
CA ILE A 399 3.28 16.63 -29.07
C ILE A 399 2.91 17.17 -30.43
N GLY A 400 3.18 16.38 -31.50
CA GLY A 400 2.72 16.64 -32.85
C GLY A 400 1.27 16.19 -33.08
N LEU A 401 0.80 16.29 -34.31
CA LEU A 401 -0.58 15.91 -34.65
C LEU A 401 -0.83 14.41 -34.50
N VAL A 402 0.16 13.58 -34.78
CA VAL A 402 0.06 12.11 -34.66
C VAL A 402 0.01 11.70 -33.17
N GLU A 403 0.88 12.28 -32.33
CA GLU A 403 0.87 12.05 -30.90
C GLU A 403 -0.47 12.50 -30.29
N LEU A 404 -0.94 13.70 -30.60
CA LEU A 404 -2.24 14.20 -30.14
C LEU A 404 -3.39 13.29 -30.56
N ALA A 405 -3.38 12.82 -31.79
CA ALA A 405 -4.40 11.90 -32.31
C ALA A 405 -4.44 10.58 -31.52
N THR A 406 -3.27 10.00 -31.18
CA THR A 406 -3.21 8.77 -30.40
C THR A 406 -3.50 8.98 -28.94
N MET A 407 -3.06 10.10 -28.36
CA MET A 407 -3.37 10.50 -26.99
C MET A 407 -4.86 10.72 -26.77
N SER A 408 -5.59 11.20 -27.78
CA SER A 408 -7.04 11.46 -27.70
C SER A 408 -7.89 10.22 -27.40
N PHE A 409 -7.36 9.02 -27.68
CA PHE A 409 -8.01 7.76 -27.32
C PHE A 409 -7.17 6.88 -26.38
N GLY A 410 -6.20 7.49 -25.66
CA GLY A 410 -5.50 6.88 -24.53
C GLY A 410 -4.29 6.04 -24.88
N GLN A 411 -3.56 6.38 -25.95
CA GLN A 411 -2.27 5.77 -26.31
C GLN A 411 -1.15 6.82 -26.33
N SER A 412 0.10 6.38 -26.42
CA SER A 412 1.32 7.21 -26.44
C SER A 412 1.64 7.95 -25.14
N PHE A 413 1.03 7.54 -24.03
CA PHE A 413 1.36 7.93 -22.67
C PHE A 413 0.89 6.82 -21.70
N GLN A 414 1.38 6.86 -20.46
CA GLN A 414 1.01 5.89 -19.45
C GLN A 414 0.65 6.58 -18.13
N ILE A 415 -0.40 6.10 -17.49
CA ILE A 415 -0.88 6.52 -16.16
C ILE A 415 -1.18 5.30 -15.28
N THR A 416 -1.27 5.51 -13.99
CA THR A 416 -1.64 4.45 -13.05
C THR A 416 -3.16 4.26 -12.97
N PRO A 417 -3.66 3.08 -12.54
CA PRO A 417 -5.09 2.87 -12.29
C PRO A 417 -5.69 3.89 -11.32
N ILE A 418 -4.96 4.29 -10.26
CA ILE A 418 -5.46 5.28 -9.31
C ILE A 418 -5.55 6.68 -9.91
N GLN A 419 -4.60 7.09 -10.77
CA GLN A 419 -4.72 8.35 -11.51
C GLN A 419 -5.97 8.35 -12.40
N MET A 420 -6.24 7.22 -13.08
CA MET A 420 -7.44 7.08 -13.91
C MET A 420 -8.72 7.19 -13.08
N ALA A 421 -8.82 6.44 -11.98
CA ALA A 421 -9.98 6.44 -11.09
C ALA A 421 -10.24 7.82 -10.47
N THR A 422 -9.21 8.45 -9.92
CA THR A 422 -9.29 9.80 -9.31
C THR A 422 -9.70 10.86 -10.32
N THR A 423 -9.20 10.78 -11.55
CA THR A 423 -9.56 11.73 -12.60
C THR A 423 -11.01 11.53 -13.03
N VAL A 424 -11.45 10.31 -13.30
CA VAL A 424 -12.84 10.04 -13.67
C VAL A 424 -13.80 10.43 -12.54
N SER A 425 -13.42 10.19 -11.26
CA SER A 425 -14.19 10.68 -10.11
C SER A 425 -14.49 12.18 -10.23
N SER A 426 -13.48 13.00 -10.55
CA SER A 426 -13.66 14.45 -10.68
C SER A 426 -14.55 14.87 -11.86
N LEU A 427 -14.70 14.00 -12.87
CA LEU A 427 -15.52 14.25 -14.05
C LEU A 427 -16.98 13.85 -13.87
N VAL A 428 -17.29 13.04 -12.86
CA VAL A 428 -18.66 12.54 -12.62
C VAL A 428 -19.28 12.99 -11.29
N ASN A 429 -18.51 13.69 -10.44
CA ASN A 429 -18.95 14.16 -9.12
C ASN A 429 -19.23 15.69 -9.04
N GLY A 430 -19.46 16.34 -10.19
CA GLY A 430 -19.67 17.80 -10.22
C GLY A 430 -18.38 18.61 -10.34
N GLY A 431 -17.27 18.02 -10.77
CA GLY A 431 -16.01 18.73 -11.02
C GLY A 431 -15.14 18.92 -9.77
N LYS A 432 -15.24 18.04 -8.77
CA LYS A 432 -14.39 18.03 -7.57
C LYS A 432 -13.28 16.99 -7.72
N ARG A 433 -12.01 17.42 -7.66
CA ARG A 433 -10.90 16.50 -7.51
C ARG A 433 -10.67 16.23 -6.03
N VAL A 434 -10.90 15.01 -5.63
CA VAL A 434 -10.67 14.50 -4.27
C VAL A 434 -9.32 13.80 -4.19
N THR A 435 -8.69 13.81 -3.01
CA THR A 435 -7.48 13.02 -2.74
C THR A 435 -7.88 11.60 -2.35
N PRO A 436 -7.46 10.56 -3.11
CA PRO A 436 -7.74 9.18 -2.72
C PRO A 436 -6.99 8.82 -1.45
N HIS A 437 -7.64 8.13 -0.50
CA HIS A 437 -7.04 7.82 0.80
C HIS A 437 -7.67 6.61 1.48
N PHE A 438 -6.91 6.04 2.41
CA PHE A 438 -7.35 4.99 3.33
C PHE A 438 -7.54 5.51 4.75
N GLY A 439 -6.61 6.30 5.30
CA GLY A 439 -6.66 6.73 6.69
C GLY A 439 -7.88 7.61 6.97
N ILE A 440 -8.62 7.28 8.02
CA ILE A 440 -9.75 8.08 8.52
C ILE A 440 -9.35 8.77 9.81
N SER A 441 -8.92 7.99 10.82
CA SER A 441 -8.59 8.49 12.14
C SER A 441 -7.54 7.63 12.83
N ILE A 442 -6.92 8.23 13.85
CA ILE A 442 -6.17 7.50 14.88
C ILE A 442 -7.04 7.45 16.13
N GLU A 443 -7.16 6.26 16.71
CA GLU A 443 -7.98 5.99 17.89
C GLU A 443 -7.12 5.41 19.01
N ASP A 444 -7.52 5.62 20.26
CA ASP A 444 -6.92 4.93 21.39
C ASP A 444 -7.45 3.48 21.54
N GLY A 445 -7.00 2.76 22.57
CA GLY A 445 -7.45 1.39 22.85
C GLY A 445 -8.92 1.27 23.24
N GLU A 446 -9.59 2.37 23.57
CA GLU A 446 -11.02 2.44 23.93
C GLU A 446 -11.90 2.90 22.73
N GLY A 447 -11.28 3.23 21.59
CA GLY A 447 -11.96 3.70 20.39
C GLY A 447 -12.22 5.21 20.38
N THR A 448 -11.58 5.98 21.28
CA THR A 448 -11.67 7.44 21.26
C THR A 448 -10.78 8.00 20.15
N VAL A 449 -11.33 8.86 19.31
CA VAL A 449 -10.58 9.49 18.23
C VAL A 449 -9.57 10.48 18.80
N LEU A 450 -8.28 10.21 18.56
CA LEU A 450 -7.15 11.08 18.94
C LEU A 450 -6.84 12.09 17.84
N GLU A 451 -6.94 11.66 16.57
CA GLU A 451 -6.70 12.51 15.40
C GLU A 451 -7.64 12.09 14.27
N GLN A 452 -8.21 13.08 13.57
CA GLN A 452 -9.03 12.90 12.39
C GLN A 452 -8.29 13.44 11.18
N PHE A 453 -8.04 12.60 10.17
CA PHE A 453 -7.33 13.05 8.96
C PHE A 453 -8.22 13.92 8.07
N GLN A 454 -7.61 14.91 7.43
CA GLN A 454 -8.26 15.81 6.49
C GLN A 454 -7.52 15.74 5.15
N TYR A 455 -8.26 15.66 4.06
CA TYR A 455 -7.72 15.54 2.72
C TYR A 455 -8.11 16.72 1.84
N GLU A 456 -7.19 17.13 0.98
CA GLU A 456 -7.43 18.25 0.09
C GLU A 456 -8.46 17.91 -0.98
N GLU A 457 -9.31 18.89 -1.29
CA GLU A 457 -10.30 18.84 -2.36
C GLU A 457 -10.13 20.10 -3.24
N LYS A 458 -10.06 19.90 -4.57
CA LYS A 458 -9.99 21.00 -5.54
C LYS A 458 -11.26 21.04 -6.37
N LYS A 459 -11.98 22.15 -6.35
CA LYS A 459 -13.22 22.38 -7.12
C LYS A 459 -12.95 23.01 -8.49
N GLY A 460 -13.93 22.90 -9.39
CA GLY A 460 -13.88 23.57 -10.70
C GLY A 460 -12.95 22.89 -11.70
N ILE A 461 -12.77 21.57 -11.61
CA ILE A 461 -12.02 20.78 -12.59
C ILE A 461 -12.75 20.77 -13.94
N VAL A 462 -14.08 20.63 -13.90
CA VAL A 462 -15.02 20.85 -15.01
C VAL A 462 -16.27 21.52 -14.44
N SER A 463 -17.12 22.09 -15.29
CA SER A 463 -18.43 22.61 -14.89
C SER A 463 -19.39 21.48 -14.49
N GLU A 464 -20.36 21.78 -13.64
CA GLU A 464 -21.44 20.84 -13.27
C GLU A 464 -22.15 20.32 -14.53
N LYS A 465 -22.41 21.22 -15.49
CA LYS A 465 -23.04 20.88 -16.78
C LYS A 465 -22.23 19.81 -17.56
N THR A 466 -20.93 19.96 -17.64
CA THR A 466 -20.05 18.97 -18.29
C THR A 466 -20.09 17.65 -17.51
N SER A 467 -20.06 17.69 -16.19
CA SER A 467 -20.15 16.51 -15.36
C SER A 467 -21.48 15.76 -15.55
N GLU A 468 -22.62 16.47 -15.55
CA GLU A 468 -23.94 15.87 -15.83
C GLU A 468 -23.99 15.24 -17.22
N THR A 469 -23.48 15.97 -18.23
CA THR A 469 -23.41 15.46 -19.60
C THR A 469 -22.57 14.19 -19.67
N MET A 470 -21.44 14.14 -19.00
CA MET A 470 -20.59 12.95 -18.96
C MET A 470 -21.26 11.76 -18.25
N ARG A 471 -21.98 11.99 -17.13
CA ARG A 471 -22.77 10.94 -16.48
C ARG A 471 -23.80 10.33 -17.45
N MET A 472 -24.56 11.18 -18.15
CA MET A 472 -25.54 10.75 -19.16
C MET A 472 -24.87 9.94 -20.30
N LEU A 473 -23.78 10.44 -20.86
CA LEU A 473 -23.05 9.76 -21.93
C LEU A 473 -22.52 8.39 -21.49
N LEU A 474 -21.91 8.31 -20.29
CA LEU A 474 -21.36 7.06 -19.79
C LEU A 474 -22.44 6.05 -19.37
N LYS A 475 -23.61 6.50 -18.92
CA LYS A 475 -24.78 5.67 -18.73
C LYS A 475 -25.20 5.04 -20.07
N SER A 476 -25.32 5.83 -21.14
CA SER A 476 -25.68 5.33 -22.46
C SER A 476 -24.67 4.31 -23.03
N VAL A 477 -23.38 4.41 -22.65
CA VAL A 477 -22.37 3.39 -23.03
C VAL A 477 -22.67 2.03 -22.41
N VAL A 478 -23.20 2.01 -21.18
CA VAL A 478 -23.56 0.77 -20.49
C VAL A 478 -24.93 0.24 -20.95
N GLU A 479 -25.89 1.12 -21.22
CA GLU A 479 -27.23 0.72 -21.67
C GLU A 479 -27.23 0.25 -23.12
N GLU A 480 -26.60 0.98 -24.03
CA GLU A 480 -26.72 0.79 -25.47
C GLU A 480 -25.40 0.48 -26.19
N GLY A 481 -24.25 0.78 -25.53
CA GLY A 481 -22.94 0.74 -26.16
C GLY A 481 -22.08 -0.47 -25.83
N SER A 482 -20.77 -0.25 -25.90
CA SER A 482 -19.71 -1.25 -25.69
C SER A 482 -19.61 -1.73 -24.23
N GLY A 483 -20.27 -1.06 -23.27
CA GLY A 483 -20.24 -1.35 -21.84
C GLY A 483 -21.36 -2.25 -21.34
N ARG A 484 -22.23 -2.79 -22.19
CA ARG A 484 -23.46 -3.54 -21.81
C ARG A 484 -23.24 -4.65 -20.79
N ASN A 485 -22.11 -5.35 -20.85
CA ASN A 485 -21.80 -6.42 -19.91
C ASN A 485 -21.49 -5.91 -18.48
N GLY A 486 -21.34 -4.61 -18.31
CA GLY A 486 -21.20 -3.95 -17.00
C GLY A 486 -22.54 -3.50 -16.39
N ALA A 487 -23.68 -3.71 -17.08
CA ALA A 487 -25.00 -3.37 -16.56
C ALA A 487 -25.38 -4.27 -15.39
N VAL A 488 -25.93 -3.65 -14.33
CA VAL A 488 -26.39 -4.32 -13.10
C VAL A 488 -27.91 -4.19 -13.02
N GLU A 489 -28.60 -5.30 -12.80
CA GLU A 489 -30.07 -5.33 -12.78
C GLU A 489 -30.65 -4.48 -11.65
N GLY A 490 -31.49 -3.51 -12.02
CA GLY A 490 -32.13 -2.60 -11.07
C GLY A 490 -31.21 -1.45 -10.59
N TYR A 491 -30.05 -1.25 -11.20
CA TYR A 491 -29.18 -0.13 -10.88
C TYR A 491 -28.72 0.61 -12.13
N SER A 492 -28.66 1.92 -12.03
CA SER A 492 -28.14 2.78 -13.09
C SER A 492 -26.61 2.83 -12.99
N VAL A 493 -25.93 2.32 -14.02
CA VAL A 493 -24.46 2.25 -14.09
C VAL A 493 -23.95 3.06 -15.27
N GLY A 494 -22.97 3.94 -15.03
CA GLY A 494 -22.21 4.58 -16.09
C GLY A 494 -20.82 3.97 -16.20
N GLY A 495 -20.23 3.89 -17.41
CA GLY A 495 -18.90 3.31 -17.51
C GLY A 495 -18.30 3.28 -18.90
N LYS A 496 -17.05 2.82 -18.99
CA LYS A 496 -16.29 2.72 -20.25
C LYS A 496 -15.33 1.54 -20.24
N THR A 497 -15.31 0.82 -21.35
CA THR A 497 -14.39 -0.29 -21.60
C THR A 497 -13.12 0.17 -22.30
N ALA A 498 -12.01 -0.53 -22.08
CA ALA A 498 -10.83 -0.41 -22.91
C ALA A 498 -10.14 -1.76 -23.13
N THR A 499 -9.38 -1.81 -24.20
CA THR A 499 -8.42 -2.87 -24.51
C THR A 499 -7.21 -2.19 -25.12
N SER A 500 -6.07 -2.30 -24.45
CA SER A 500 -4.81 -1.73 -24.90
C SER A 500 -3.76 -2.81 -25.06
N GLN A 501 -2.84 -2.61 -25.99
CA GLN A 501 -1.71 -3.52 -26.17
C GLN A 501 -0.52 -3.01 -25.39
N THR A 502 0.16 -3.89 -24.65
CA THR A 502 1.36 -3.51 -23.87
C THR A 502 2.55 -3.15 -24.77
N LEU A 503 3.51 -2.44 -24.19
CA LEU A 503 4.79 -2.18 -24.83
C LEU A 503 5.85 -3.21 -24.35
N PRO A 504 6.74 -3.70 -25.24
CA PRO A 504 6.73 -3.46 -26.70
C PRO A 504 5.58 -4.21 -27.37
N ARG A 505 4.97 -3.62 -28.41
CA ARG A 505 3.82 -4.22 -29.10
C ARG A 505 4.12 -5.58 -29.74
N SER A 506 5.40 -5.87 -29.98
CA SER A 506 5.88 -7.18 -30.45
C SER A 506 5.63 -8.31 -29.46
N ALA A 507 5.44 -8.02 -28.18
CA ALA A 507 5.11 -9.01 -27.16
C ALA A 507 3.69 -9.58 -27.31
N ASN A 508 2.84 -8.91 -28.10
CA ASN A 508 1.43 -9.27 -28.36
C ASN A 508 0.61 -9.53 -27.09
N LYS A 509 0.92 -8.79 -26.03
CA LYS A 509 0.23 -8.83 -24.74
C LYS A 509 -0.78 -7.69 -24.64
N TYR A 510 -1.89 -7.93 -23.96
CA TYR A 510 -3.00 -6.99 -23.85
C TYR A 510 -3.34 -6.69 -22.40
N ILE A 511 -3.89 -5.49 -22.20
CA ILE A 511 -4.52 -5.06 -20.95
C ILE A 511 -5.99 -4.81 -21.25
N SER A 512 -6.85 -5.48 -20.50
CA SER A 512 -8.29 -5.33 -20.59
C SER A 512 -8.78 -4.58 -19.38
N SER A 513 -9.53 -3.50 -19.57
CA SER A 513 -10.01 -2.72 -18.45
C SER A 513 -11.45 -2.24 -18.64
N PHE A 514 -12.09 -1.99 -17.50
CA PHE A 514 -13.39 -1.34 -17.40
C PHE A 514 -13.39 -0.42 -16.20
N ILE A 515 -13.85 0.82 -16.40
CA ILE A 515 -14.14 1.77 -15.34
C ILE A 515 -15.63 2.04 -15.34
N GLY A 516 -16.26 1.99 -14.16
CA GLY A 516 -17.69 2.22 -14.02
C GLY A 516 -18.03 2.84 -12.68
N PHE A 517 -19.18 3.48 -12.59
CA PHE A 517 -19.69 4.12 -11.38
C PHE A 517 -21.20 3.94 -11.25
N ALA A 518 -21.69 3.97 -10.04
CA ALA A 518 -23.09 3.80 -9.69
C ALA A 518 -23.48 4.60 -8.42
N PRO A 519 -24.74 5.07 -8.31
CA PRO A 519 -25.71 5.27 -9.41
C PRO A 519 -25.19 6.27 -10.45
N ALA A 520 -25.62 6.15 -11.70
CA ALA A 520 -25.10 7.05 -12.75
C ALA A 520 -25.48 8.52 -12.52
N GLU A 521 -26.63 8.80 -11.93
CA GLU A 521 -27.14 10.15 -11.67
C GLU A 521 -26.42 10.82 -10.49
N ASN A 522 -26.08 10.05 -9.45
CA ASN A 522 -25.39 10.53 -8.25
C ASN A 522 -24.36 9.49 -7.81
N PRO A 523 -23.17 9.45 -8.41
CA PRO A 523 -22.16 8.43 -8.15
C PRO A 523 -21.75 8.37 -6.68
N GLN A 524 -21.91 7.19 -6.05
CA GLN A 524 -21.52 6.88 -4.68
C GLN A 524 -20.36 5.89 -4.64
N VAL A 525 -20.20 5.10 -5.68
CA VAL A 525 -19.07 4.20 -5.86
C VAL A 525 -18.57 4.27 -7.30
N LEU A 526 -17.25 4.32 -7.45
CA LEU A 526 -16.55 4.21 -8.72
C LEU A 526 -15.56 3.05 -8.62
N GLY A 527 -15.55 2.17 -9.64
CA GLY A 527 -14.66 1.03 -9.69
C GLY A 527 -13.88 0.98 -11.00
N ILE A 528 -12.63 0.54 -10.94
CA ILE A 528 -11.82 0.19 -12.10
C ILE A 528 -11.29 -1.23 -11.95
N VAL A 529 -11.42 -2.03 -13.02
CA VAL A 529 -10.84 -3.36 -13.15
C VAL A 529 -9.81 -3.33 -14.26
N VAL A 530 -8.61 -3.85 -13.99
CA VAL A 530 -7.50 -3.95 -14.94
C VAL A 530 -6.97 -5.38 -14.94
N ILE A 531 -7.10 -6.08 -16.07
CA ILE A 531 -6.67 -7.47 -16.27
C ILE A 531 -5.46 -7.44 -17.21
N ARG A 532 -4.31 -7.91 -16.73
CA ARG A 532 -3.06 -7.90 -17.48
C ARG A 532 -2.78 -9.25 -18.13
N ASN A 533 -2.49 -9.20 -19.43
CA ASN A 533 -2.14 -10.36 -20.24
C ASN A 533 -3.11 -11.57 -20.14
N PRO A 534 -4.44 -11.35 -20.26
CA PRO A 534 -5.39 -12.46 -20.27
C PRO A 534 -5.17 -13.33 -21.50
N GLN A 535 -5.39 -14.65 -21.35
CA GLN A 535 -5.31 -15.59 -22.46
C GLN A 535 -6.67 -15.76 -23.17
N GLY A 536 -6.64 -16.03 -24.44
CA GLY A 536 -7.84 -16.20 -25.27
C GLY A 536 -8.53 -14.87 -25.56
N VAL A 537 -9.80 -14.71 -25.15
CA VAL A 537 -10.55 -13.45 -25.35
C VAL A 537 -10.03 -12.38 -24.40
N TYR A 538 -9.61 -11.25 -24.96
CA TYR A 538 -8.96 -10.14 -24.26
C TYR A 538 -9.70 -8.79 -24.35
N TYR A 539 -10.93 -8.75 -24.81
CA TYR A 539 -11.68 -7.49 -24.91
C TYR A 539 -12.23 -7.06 -23.56
N GLY A 540 -11.94 -5.81 -23.14
CA GLY A 540 -12.36 -5.28 -21.84
C GLY A 540 -13.87 -5.36 -21.59
N GLY A 541 -14.69 -5.10 -22.61
CA GLY A 541 -16.15 -5.26 -22.53
C GLY A 541 -16.61 -6.71 -22.33
N THR A 542 -15.79 -7.69 -22.67
CA THR A 542 -16.12 -9.12 -22.54
C THR A 542 -15.61 -9.71 -21.25
N ILE A 543 -14.48 -9.25 -20.72
CA ILE A 543 -13.85 -9.90 -19.54
C ILE A 543 -13.72 -8.97 -18.34
N ALA A 544 -13.51 -7.65 -18.48
CA ALA A 544 -13.36 -6.72 -17.36
C ALA A 544 -14.71 -6.15 -16.89
N ALA A 545 -15.63 -5.82 -17.81
CA ALA A 545 -16.95 -5.31 -17.46
C ALA A 545 -17.80 -6.31 -16.63
N PRO A 546 -17.84 -7.62 -16.97
CA PRO A 546 -18.52 -8.61 -16.14
C PRO A 546 -17.94 -8.75 -14.72
N VAL A 547 -16.64 -8.51 -14.53
CA VAL A 547 -16.03 -8.55 -13.19
C VAL A 547 -16.57 -7.41 -12.33
N LEU A 548 -16.57 -6.16 -12.85
CA LEU A 548 -17.12 -5.04 -12.10
C LEU A 548 -18.63 -5.20 -11.86
N ARG A 549 -19.37 -5.73 -12.83
CA ARG A 549 -20.78 -6.09 -12.64
C ARG A 549 -20.95 -7.05 -11.46
N SER A 550 -20.21 -8.17 -11.42
CA SER A 550 -20.27 -9.15 -10.34
C SER A 550 -19.94 -8.54 -8.97
N ILE A 551 -18.99 -7.60 -8.92
CA ILE A 551 -18.66 -6.83 -7.71
C ILE A 551 -19.86 -5.96 -7.32
N TYR A 552 -20.45 -5.22 -8.26
CA TYR A 552 -21.55 -4.30 -7.99
C TYR A 552 -22.86 -5.03 -7.64
N ASP A 553 -23.11 -6.23 -8.15
CA ASP A 553 -24.22 -7.08 -7.75
C ASP A 553 -24.24 -7.34 -6.22
N ASN A 554 -23.07 -7.34 -5.57
CA ASN A 554 -22.92 -7.48 -4.11
C ASN A 554 -22.75 -6.13 -3.38
N VAL A 555 -21.95 -5.24 -3.92
CA VAL A 555 -21.53 -3.99 -3.25
C VAL A 555 -22.66 -2.96 -3.22
N LEU A 556 -23.46 -2.80 -4.30
CA LEU A 556 -24.52 -1.79 -4.34
C LEU A 556 -25.61 -2.03 -3.28
N PRO A 557 -26.18 -3.24 -3.14
CA PRO A 557 -27.12 -3.52 -2.06
C PRO A 557 -26.47 -3.46 -0.68
N TYR A 558 -25.20 -3.89 -0.54
CA TYR A 558 -24.46 -3.80 0.72
C TYR A 558 -24.28 -2.36 1.20
N LEU A 559 -24.00 -1.42 0.29
CA LEU A 559 -23.91 0.02 0.58
C LEU A 559 -25.29 0.68 0.81
N GLY A 560 -26.38 -0.07 0.70
CA GLY A 560 -27.75 0.46 0.83
C GLY A 560 -28.17 1.36 -0.33
N ILE A 561 -27.54 1.22 -1.50
CA ILE A 561 -27.92 1.98 -2.70
C ILE A 561 -29.23 1.42 -3.21
N GLU A 562 -30.24 2.29 -3.33
CA GLU A 562 -31.57 1.92 -3.79
C GLU A 562 -31.57 1.52 -5.29
N LYS A 563 -32.39 0.55 -5.64
CA LYS A 563 -32.65 0.20 -7.03
C LYS A 563 -33.42 1.33 -7.72
N SER A 564 -32.99 1.65 -8.95
CA SER A 564 -33.61 2.70 -9.80
C SER A 564 -34.81 2.20 -10.60
#